data_6639315b917e41d8528df8ccc3f4d4f1
#
_entry.id   6639315b917e41d8528df8ccc3f4d4f1
#
_cell.length_a   1.000
_cell.length_b   1.000
_cell.length_c   1.000
_cell.angle_alpha   90.00
_cell.angle_beta   90.00
_cell.angle_gamma   90.00
#
_symmetry.space_group_name_H-M   'P 1'
#
loop_
_entity.id
_entity.type
_entity.pdbx_description
1 polymer ?
#
loop_
_entity_poly.entity_id
_entity_poly.type
_entity_poly.pdbx_seq_one_letter_code
_entity_poly.pdbx_strand_id
1 'polypeptide(L)' 'MYRYFKGQITEVRATHITLEVNNIGYMIKVSNPYQFQVSEETTIYLHYHIREDAHELYGFK' A
#
# COMPACT_ATOMS: atom_id res chain seq x y z
N MET A 1 -0.91 0.46 15.50
CA MET A 1 -1.76 0.35 14.30
C MET A 1 -1.52 1.55 13.39
N TYR A 2 -1.39 1.30 12.10
CA TYR A 2 -1.15 2.35 11.13
C TYR A 2 -2.47 2.94 10.64
N ARG A 3 -2.50 4.25 10.44
CA ARG A 3 -3.65 4.93 9.84
C ARG A 3 -3.43 5.24 8.38
N TYR A 4 -2.23 5.65 8.05
CA TYR A 4 -1.87 5.95 6.67
C TYR A 4 -0.37 5.85 6.51
N PHE A 5 0.05 5.65 5.27
CA PHE A 5 1.45 5.80 4.88
C PHE A 5 1.55 6.88 3.83
N LYS A 6 2.60 7.65 3.91
CA LYS A 6 2.92 8.67 2.92
C LYS A 6 4.28 8.31 2.34
N GLY A 7 4.30 8.08 1.05
CA GLY A 7 5.55 7.67 0.40
C GLY A 7 5.42 7.62 -1.11
N GLN A 8 6.30 6.87 -1.71
CA GLN A 8 6.41 6.78 -3.16
C GLN A 8 6.04 5.38 -3.65
N ILE A 9 5.24 5.35 -4.72
CA ILE A 9 4.88 4.08 -5.36
C ILE A 9 6.09 3.57 -6.12
N THR A 10 6.54 2.36 -5.80
CA THR A 10 7.68 1.75 -6.49
C THR A 10 7.26 0.60 -7.39
N GLU A 11 6.08 0.04 -7.17
CA GLU A 11 5.60 -1.08 -7.97
C GLU A 11 4.08 -1.09 -7.99
N VAL A 12 3.51 -1.40 -9.16
CA VAL A 12 2.06 -1.55 -9.34
C VAL A 12 1.82 -2.94 -9.92
N ARG A 13 1.02 -3.74 -9.23
CA ARG A 13 0.66 -5.09 -9.65
C ARG A 13 -0.86 -5.22 -9.76
N ALA A 14 -1.33 -6.38 -10.18
CA ALA A 14 -2.76 -6.57 -10.45
C ALA A 14 -3.64 -6.46 -9.21
N THR A 15 -3.12 -6.80 -8.04
CA THR A 15 -3.91 -6.82 -6.79
C THR A 15 -3.35 -5.93 -5.70
N HIS A 16 -2.15 -5.39 -5.91
CA HIS A 16 -1.49 -4.62 -4.85
C HIS A 16 -0.52 -3.63 -5.45
N ILE A 17 -0.08 -2.72 -4.60
CA ILE A 17 1.00 -1.79 -4.90
C ILE A 17 2.09 -1.96 -3.86
N THR A 18 3.28 -1.48 -4.17
CA THR A 18 4.35 -1.34 -3.20
C THR A 18 4.59 0.15 -2.96
N LEU A 19 4.47 0.55 -1.70
CA LEU A 19 4.71 1.92 -1.29
C LEU A 19 5.99 1.96 -0.46
N GLU A 20 6.93 2.77 -0.86
CA GLU A 20 8.19 2.92 -0.13
C GLU A 20 8.10 4.09 0.84
N VAL A 21 8.31 3.79 2.12
CA VAL A 21 8.33 4.78 3.20
C VAL A 21 9.60 4.59 3.99
N ASN A 22 10.43 5.61 4.06
CA ASN A 22 11.72 5.56 4.79
C ASN A 22 12.59 4.37 4.38
N ASN A 23 12.67 4.12 3.08
CA ASN A 23 13.46 3.02 2.50
C ASN A 23 12.90 1.63 2.82
N ILE A 24 11.65 1.54 3.25
CA ILE A 24 10.97 0.27 3.48
C ILE A 24 9.83 0.17 2.48
N GLY A 25 9.78 -0.93 1.72
CA GLY A 25 8.70 -1.18 0.79
C GLY A 25 7.58 -1.94 1.47
N TYR A 26 6.38 -1.37 1.47
CA TYR A 26 5.18 -2.00 2.03
C TYR A 26 4.29 -2.49 0.90
N MET A 27 3.92 -3.76 0.94
CA MET A 27 2.96 -4.30 0.01
C MET A 27 1.56 -4.03 0.53
N ILE A 28 0.78 -3.27 -0.23
CA ILE A 28 -0.55 -2.83 0.20
C ILE A 28 -1.56 -3.30 -0.85
N LYS A 29 -2.52 -4.09 -0.42
CA LYS A 29 -3.62 -4.50 -1.30
C LYS A 29 -4.58 -3.36 -1.50
N VAL A 30 -4.94 -3.10 -2.74
CA VAL A 30 -5.86 -2.02 -3.09
C VAL A 30 -6.87 -2.56 -4.11
N SER A 31 -8.07 -1.98 -4.14
CA SER A 31 -9.12 -2.45 -5.03
C SER A 31 -8.86 -2.09 -6.49
N ASN A 32 -8.16 -1.00 -6.74
CA ASN A 32 -7.85 -0.58 -8.10
C ASN A 32 -6.39 -0.12 -8.19
N PRO A 33 -5.42 -1.05 -8.32
CA PRO A 33 -4.02 -0.68 -8.36
C PRO A 33 -3.65 0.24 -9.52
N TYR A 34 -4.38 0.15 -10.62
CA TYR A 34 -4.02 0.90 -11.83
C TYR A 34 -4.36 2.39 -11.75
N GLN A 35 -5.01 2.85 -10.68
CA GLN A 35 -5.12 4.29 -10.43
C GLN A 35 -3.82 4.90 -9.91
N PHE A 36 -2.84 4.06 -9.58
CA PHE A 36 -1.54 4.52 -9.07
C PHE A 36 -0.48 4.38 -10.17
N GLN A 37 0.52 5.24 -10.11
CA GLN A 37 1.63 5.21 -11.07
C GLN A 37 2.94 5.04 -10.33
N VAL A 38 3.86 4.28 -10.93
CA VAL A 38 5.22 4.13 -10.41
C VAL A 38 5.86 5.51 -10.32
N SER A 39 6.57 5.76 -9.23
CA SER A 39 7.23 7.03 -8.88
C SER A 39 6.28 8.13 -8.40
N GLU A 40 4.99 7.84 -8.31
CA GLU A 40 4.03 8.79 -7.75
C GLU A 40 4.22 8.87 -6.23
N GLU A 41 4.25 10.09 -5.69
CA GLU A 41 4.18 10.30 -4.26
C GLU A 41 2.74 10.46 -3.86
N THR A 42 2.32 9.70 -2.86
CA THR A 42 0.93 9.70 -2.46
C THR A 42 0.77 9.28 -1.00
N THR A 43 -0.41 9.54 -0.47
CA THR A 43 -0.80 9.09 0.86
C THR A 43 -1.83 7.98 0.68
N ILE A 44 -1.57 6.84 1.31
CA ILE A 44 -2.47 5.70 1.26
C ILE A 44 -3.06 5.51 2.65
N TYR A 45 -4.37 5.57 2.76
CA TYR A 45 -5.06 5.30 4.01
C TYR A 45 -5.19 3.81 4.18
N LEU A 46 -4.92 3.32 5.38
CA LEU A 46 -4.75 1.90 5.62
C LEU A 46 -5.87 1.32 6.46
N HIS A 47 -6.20 0.11 6.15
CA HIS A 47 -7.01 -0.75 6.98
C HIS A 47 -6.17 -1.98 7.28
N TYR A 48 -5.68 -2.09 8.51
CA TYR A 48 -4.83 -3.20 8.90
C TYR A 48 -5.71 -4.37 9.34
N HIS A 49 -5.60 -5.47 8.61
CA HIS A 49 -6.40 -6.65 8.87
C HIS A 49 -5.50 -7.77 9.37
N ILE A 50 -5.78 -8.26 10.56
CA ILE A 50 -5.03 -9.37 11.15
C ILE A 50 -5.89 -10.60 11.11
N ARG A 51 -5.35 -11.66 10.52
CA ARG A 51 -5.98 -12.98 10.51
C ARG A 51 -5.13 -13.92 11.32
N GLU A 52 -5.70 -15.09 11.61
CA GLU A 52 -5.02 -16.13 12.37
C GLU A 52 -3.67 -16.50 11.76
N ASP A 53 -3.61 -16.57 10.44
CA ASP A 53 -2.46 -17.02 9.69
C ASP A 53 -1.79 -15.94 8.82
N ALA A 54 -2.28 -14.70 8.87
CA ALA A 54 -1.76 -13.67 7.98
C ALA A 54 -1.99 -12.26 8.53
N HIS A 55 -1.06 -11.38 8.20
CA HIS A 55 -1.17 -9.95 8.44
C HIS A 55 -1.22 -9.27 7.08
N GLU A 56 -2.30 -8.57 6.79
CA GLU A 56 -2.48 -7.92 5.50
C GLU A 56 -2.79 -6.45 5.68
N LEU A 57 -2.17 -5.63 4.83
CA LEU A 57 -2.47 -4.21 4.74
C LEU A 57 -3.36 -3.99 3.53
N TYR A 58 -4.50 -3.37 3.77
CA TYR A 58 -5.39 -2.91 2.71
C TYR A 58 -5.37 -1.41 2.71
N GLY A 59 -5.37 -0.82 1.52
CA GLY A 59 -5.30 0.61 1.43
C GLY A 59 -6.19 1.20 0.36
N PHE A 60 -6.38 2.49 0.46
CA PHE A 60 -7.10 3.26 -0.55
C PHE A 60 -6.58 4.69 -0.58
N LYS A 61 -6.72 5.29 -1.73
CA LYS A 61 -6.22 6.63 -1.98
C LYS A 61 -7.05 7.70 -1.29
#